data_85372482a4d38c33167417a7818ee6ec
#
_entry.id   85372482a4d38c33167417a7818ee6ec
#
_cell.length_a   1.000
_cell.length_b   1.000
_cell.length_c   1.000
_cell.angle_alpha   90.00
_cell.angle_beta   90.00
_cell.angle_gamma   90.00
#
_symmetry.space_group_name_H-M   'P 1'
#
loop_
_entity.id
_entity.type
_entity.pdbx_description
1 polymer ?
#
loop_
_entity_poly.entity_id
_entity_poly.type
_entity_poly.pdbx_seq_one_letter_code
_entity_poly.pdbx_strand_id
1 'polypeptide(L)'
;MDIKQSNQQFLNKLENNKELKDRRDELVKGQHPDTLVITCSDSRVVPEFIFNCSLGDIFVIRTAGNVINEGELATVEYAIEHLKVKHIVVLGHTHCGAIHAAIHNEQGKYMDPILNRIKANIGSICDELEASKINASKEVNYLKEKFPQ
;
A
#
# COMPACT_ATOMS: atom_id res chain seq x y z
N MET A 1 -15.73 -2.88 -17.84
CA MET A 1 -16.29 -3.33 -16.54
C MET A 1 -17.31 -2.29 -16.07
N ASP A 2 -18.53 -2.71 -15.80
CA ASP A 2 -19.54 -1.85 -15.15
C ASP A 2 -19.39 -1.97 -13.64
N ILE A 3 -18.85 -0.92 -13.03
CA ILE A 3 -18.56 -0.87 -11.58
C ILE A 3 -19.85 -0.93 -10.74
N LYS A 4 -20.96 -0.33 -11.22
CA LYS A 4 -22.25 -0.37 -10.50
C LYS A 4 -22.80 -1.79 -10.45
N GLN A 5 -22.80 -2.49 -11.60
CA GLN A 5 -23.22 -3.87 -11.68
C GLN A 5 -22.33 -4.79 -10.83
N SER A 6 -21.00 -4.59 -10.87
CA SER A 6 -20.05 -5.35 -10.06
C SER A 6 -20.29 -5.12 -8.56
N ASN A 7 -20.58 -3.88 -8.16
CA ASN A 7 -20.91 -3.57 -6.75
C ASN A 7 -22.23 -4.25 -6.31
N GLN A 8 -23.27 -4.25 -7.16
CA GLN A 8 -24.51 -4.95 -6.84
C GLN A 8 -24.30 -6.45 -6.66
N GLN A 9 -23.44 -7.07 -7.48
CA GLN A 9 -23.06 -8.48 -7.31
C GLN A 9 -22.33 -8.73 -5.99
N PHE A 10 -21.45 -7.79 -5.58
CA PHE A 10 -20.78 -7.86 -4.27
C PHE A 10 -21.79 -7.78 -3.13
N LEU A 11 -22.74 -6.85 -3.18
CA LEU A 11 -23.79 -6.72 -2.15
C LEU A 11 -24.62 -8.00 -2.01
N ASN A 12 -25.00 -8.61 -3.13
CA ASN A 12 -25.72 -9.89 -3.13
C ASN A 12 -24.89 -11.03 -2.52
N LYS A 13 -23.57 -11.06 -2.82
CA LYS A 13 -22.66 -12.04 -2.18
C LYS A 13 -22.54 -11.80 -0.67
N LEU A 14 -22.44 -10.56 -0.25
CA LEU A 14 -22.37 -10.19 1.17
C LEU A 14 -23.60 -10.63 1.94
N GLU A 15 -24.80 -10.38 1.41
CA GLU A 15 -26.07 -10.78 2.02
C GLU A 15 -26.21 -12.31 2.16
N ASN A 16 -25.66 -13.05 1.20
CA ASN A 16 -25.70 -14.53 1.20
C ASN A 16 -24.50 -15.19 1.90
N ASN A 17 -23.56 -14.41 2.42
CA ASN A 17 -22.42 -14.91 3.20
C ASN A 17 -22.49 -14.35 4.63
N LYS A 18 -23.05 -15.15 5.51
CA LYS A 18 -23.27 -14.77 6.92
C LYS A 18 -21.96 -14.39 7.61
N GLU A 19 -20.90 -15.16 7.43
CA GLU A 19 -19.60 -14.93 8.07
C GLU A 19 -19.00 -13.57 7.65
N LEU A 20 -19.00 -13.28 6.35
CA LEU A 20 -18.51 -12.01 5.81
C LEU A 20 -19.34 -10.82 6.31
N LYS A 21 -20.66 -10.99 6.38
CA LYS A 21 -21.59 -9.98 6.89
C LYS A 21 -21.35 -9.71 8.37
N ASP A 22 -21.32 -10.75 9.19
CA ASP A 22 -21.10 -10.65 10.64
C ASP A 22 -19.74 -9.97 10.93
N ARG A 23 -18.68 -10.35 10.19
CA ARG A 23 -17.36 -9.71 10.31
C ARG A 23 -17.40 -8.23 9.96
N ARG A 24 -18.08 -7.85 8.89
CA ARG A 24 -18.24 -6.44 8.49
C ARG A 24 -19.01 -5.64 9.55
N ASP A 25 -20.10 -6.19 10.08
CA ASP A 25 -20.92 -5.54 11.11
C ASP A 25 -20.14 -5.36 12.42
N GLU A 26 -19.26 -6.29 12.76
CA GLU A 26 -18.33 -6.19 13.87
C GLU A 26 -17.36 -5.00 13.66
N LEU A 27 -16.75 -4.91 12.48
CA LEU A 27 -15.77 -3.87 12.13
C LEU A 27 -16.35 -2.45 12.06
N VAL A 28 -17.68 -2.30 11.90
CA VAL A 28 -18.36 -0.99 12.02
C VAL A 28 -18.21 -0.41 13.42
N LYS A 29 -18.10 -1.24 14.45
CA LYS A 29 -17.91 -0.81 15.84
C LYS A 29 -16.49 -0.38 16.17
N GLY A 30 -15.52 -0.75 15.33
CA GLY A 30 -14.11 -0.43 15.42
C GLY A 30 -13.25 -1.45 14.70
N GLN A 31 -12.14 -1.00 14.11
CA GLN A 31 -11.16 -1.86 13.48
C GLN A 31 -9.90 -1.93 14.33
N HIS A 32 -9.27 -3.09 14.36
CA HIS A 32 -8.04 -3.33 15.12
C HIS A 32 -7.06 -4.16 14.29
N PRO A 33 -6.59 -3.62 13.14
CA PRO A 33 -5.60 -4.31 12.31
C PRO A 33 -4.29 -4.43 13.07
N ASP A 34 -3.65 -5.59 12.97
CA ASP A 34 -2.34 -5.81 13.61
C ASP A 34 -1.18 -5.23 12.79
N THR A 35 -1.37 -5.13 11.50
CA THR A 35 -0.32 -4.74 10.54
C THR A 35 -0.79 -3.64 9.59
N LEU A 36 0.05 -2.62 9.40
CA LEU A 36 -0.04 -1.68 8.29
C LEU A 36 0.80 -2.21 7.12
N VAL A 37 0.19 -2.31 5.93
CA VAL A 37 0.90 -2.64 4.68
C VAL A 37 0.93 -1.43 3.77
N ILE A 38 2.12 -1.00 3.37
CA ILE A 38 2.35 0.08 2.39
C ILE A 38 2.85 -0.56 1.11
N THR A 39 2.11 -0.41 0.01
CA THR A 39 2.42 -1.09 -1.24
C THR A 39 2.06 -0.28 -2.47
N CYS A 40 2.41 -0.83 -3.64
CA CYS A 40 2.08 -0.20 -4.92
C CYS A 40 0.58 -0.26 -5.22
N SER A 41 0.10 0.76 -5.95
CA SER A 41 -1.26 0.79 -6.52
C SER A 41 -1.44 -0.15 -7.72
N ASP A 42 -0.39 -0.85 -8.16
CA ASP A 42 -0.44 -1.83 -9.23
C ASP A 42 -1.56 -2.85 -9.00
N SER A 43 -2.40 -3.08 -10.02
CA SER A 43 -3.59 -3.92 -9.92
C SER A 43 -3.30 -5.40 -9.62
N ARG A 44 -2.05 -5.84 -9.81
CA ARG A 44 -1.59 -7.20 -9.48
C ARG A 44 -1.23 -7.36 -8.00
N VAL A 45 -1.03 -6.23 -7.30
CA VAL A 45 -0.54 -6.24 -5.91
C VAL A 45 -1.70 -5.90 -5.00
N VAL A 46 -2.44 -6.91 -4.58
CA VAL A 46 -3.57 -6.79 -3.65
C VAL A 46 -3.13 -7.43 -2.32
N PRO A 47 -2.82 -6.62 -1.29
CA PRO A 47 -2.23 -7.13 -0.04
C PRO A 47 -3.04 -8.23 0.62
N GLU A 48 -4.36 -8.11 0.62
CA GLU A 48 -5.25 -9.08 1.23
C GLU A 48 -5.11 -10.47 0.58
N PHE A 49 -4.92 -10.53 -0.74
CA PHE A 49 -4.69 -11.79 -1.44
C PHE A 49 -3.28 -12.34 -1.20
N ILE A 50 -2.26 -11.44 -1.21
CA ILE A 50 -0.86 -11.84 -1.05
C ILE A 50 -0.61 -12.43 0.34
N PHE A 51 -1.19 -11.84 1.38
CA PHE A 51 -1.02 -12.26 2.76
C PHE A 51 -2.14 -13.20 3.25
N ASN A 52 -3.08 -13.58 2.37
CA ASN A 52 -4.23 -14.40 2.71
C ASN A 52 -5.01 -13.86 3.92
N CYS A 53 -5.25 -12.57 3.91
CA CYS A 53 -5.94 -11.83 4.96
C CYS A 53 -7.43 -11.67 4.67
N SER A 54 -8.21 -11.49 5.73
CA SER A 54 -9.64 -11.18 5.67
C SER A 54 -9.90 -9.70 5.99
N LEU A 55 -11.19 -9.32 6.00
CA LEU A 55 -11.60 -7.97 6.38
C LEU A 55 -11.12 -7.61 7.79
N GLY A 56 -10.44 -6.48 7.92
CA GLY A 56 -10.01 -5.92 9.19
C GLY A 56 -8.69 -6.46 9.73
N ASP A 57 -8.03 -7.41 9.04
CA ASP A 57 -6.77 -7.99 9.51
C ASP A 57 -5.60 -7.04 9.28
N ILE A 58 -5.62 -6.31 8.16
CA ILE A 58 -4.56 -5.35 7.79
C ILE A 58 -5.15 -3.97 7.48
N PHE A 59 -4.35 -2.94 7.71
CA PHE A 59 -4.60 -1.58 7.24
C PHE A 59 -3.68 -1.29 6.06
N VAL A 60 -4.18 -0.69 4.98
CA VAL A 60 -3.44 -0.64 3.71
C VAL A 60 -3.31 0.78 3.19
N ILE A 61 -2.07 1.16 2.85
CA ILE A 61 -1.75 2.35 2.04
C ILE A 61 -1.26 1.88 0.67
N ARG A 62 -1.82 2.44 -0.40
CA ARG A 62 -1.39 2.15 -1.77
C ARG A 62 -1.06 3.41 -2.53
N THR A 63 0.18 3.50 -3.02
CA THR A 63 0.70 4.60 -3.84
C THR A 63 1.48 4.03 -5.01
N ALA A 64 1.65 4.79 -6.11
CA ALA A 64 2.50 4.31 -7.20
C ALA A 64 3.94 4.13 -6.71
N GLY A 65 4.51 2.94 -6.93
CA GLY A 65 5.88 2.60 -6.50
C GLY A 65 6.07 2.51 -4.97
N ASN A 66 4.99 2.29 -4.20
CA ASN A 66 5.02 2.23 -2.72
C ASN A 66 5.73 3.43 -2.05
N VAL A 67 5.68 4.59 -2.70
CA VAL A 67 6.32 5.84 -2.23
C VAL A 67 5.55 6.42 -1.05
N ILE A 68 6.29 6.93 -0.07
CA ILE A 68 5.74 7.55 1.14
C ILE A 68 6.07 9.06 1.11
N ASN A 69 5.04 9.87 0.92
CA ASN A 69 5.07 11.32 1.01
C ASN A 69 4.39 11.80 2.31
N GLU A 70 4.21 13.08 2.48
CA GLU A 70 3.59 13.66 3.69
C GLU A 70 2.16 13.14 3.95
N GLY A 71 1.37 12.92 2.90
CA GLY A 71 0.02 12.39 3.02
C GLY A 71 -0.01 10.96 3.58
N GLU A 72 0.91 10.13 3.11
CA GLU A 72 1.08 8.76 3.59
C GLU A 72 1.62 8.75 5.04
N LEU A 73 2.55 9.66 5.39
CA LEU A 73 3.04 9.79 6.78
C LEU A 73 1.90 10.08 7.76
N ALA A 74 0.96 10.97 7.40
CA ALA A 74 -0.21 11.23 8.24
C ALA A 74 -1.06 9.97 8.47
N THR A 75 -1.20 9.13 7.43
CA THR A 75 -1.92 7.86 7.54
C THR A 75 -1.15 6.82 8.36
N VAL A 76 0.19 6.81 8.26
CA VAL A 76 1.06 5.97 9.11
C VAL A 76 0.93 6.38 10.57
N GLU A 77 0.99 7.68 10.88
CA GLU A 77 0.79 8.19 12.23
C GLU A 77 -0.57 7.78 12.80
N TYR A 78 -1.63 7.91 12.01
CA TYR A 78 -2.97 7.45 12.37
C TYR A 78 -2.97 5.93 12.70
N ALA A 79 -2.33 5.12 11.88
CA ALA A 79 -2.25 3.67 12.12
C ALA A 79 -1.50 3.34 13.42
N ILE A 80 -0.41 4.04 13.72
CA ILE A 80 0.37 3.86 14.94
C ILE A 80 -0.41 4.36 16.16
N GLU A 81 -0.90 5.60 16.12
CA GLU A 81 -1.44 6.28 17.29
C GLU A 81 -2.89 5.88 17.61
N HIS A 82 -3.72 5.68 16.61
CA HIS A 82 -5.14 5.39 16.79
C HIS A 82 -5.48 3.91 16.65
N LEU A 83 -4.92 3.23 15.65
CA LEU A 83 -5.19 1.81 15.43
C LEU A 83 -4.25 0.90 16.21
N LYS A 84 -3.11 1.43 16.71
CA LYS A 84 -2.12 0.69 17.51
C LYS A 84 -1.58 -0.53 16.77
N VAL A 85 -1.33 -0.39 15.46
CA VAL A 85 -0.68 -1.44 14.69
C VAL A 85 0.68 -1.79 15.28
N LYS A 86 1.04 -3.08 15.26
CA LYS A 86 2.30 -3.58 15.82
C LYS A 86 3.39 -3.70 14.77
N HIS A 87 2.99 -3.84 13.50
CA HIS A 87 3.90 -4.08 12.40
C HIS A 87 3.63 -3.13 11.24
N ILE A 88 4.69 -2.68 10.59
CA ILE A 88 4.61 -1.94 9.33
C ILE A 88 5.42 -2.69 8.29
N VAL A 89 4.78 -3.04 7.19
CA VAL A 89 5.38 -3.74 6.05
C VAL A 89 5.40 -2.83 4.84
N VAL A 90 6.56 -2.63 4.23
CA VAL A 90 6.67 -1.99 2.91
C VAL A 90 6.86 -3.08 1.87
N LEU A 91 5.86 -3.26 1.01
CA LEU A 91 5.83 -4.30 -0.01
C LEU A 91 6.13 -3.71 -1.40
N GLY A 92 7.32 -3.97 -1.92
CA GLY A 92 7.68 -3.76 -3.31
C GLY A 92 7.26 -4.94 -4.19
N HIS A 93 7.32 -4.77 -5.52
CA HIS A 93 6.98 -5.83 -6.46
C HIS A 93 7.81 -5.75 -7.75
N THR A 94 7.87 -6.84 -8.48
CA THR A 94 8.52 -6.92 -9.80
C THR A 94 7.73 -6.19 -10.88
N HIS A 95 8.42 -5.70 -11.91
CA HIS A 95 7.80 -4.99 -13.04
C HIS A 95 6.92 -3.80 -12.61
N CYS A 96 7.40 -3.03 -11.64
CA CYS A 96 6.71 -1.83 -11.18
C CYS A 96 6.82 -0.70 -12.20
N GLY A 97 5.68 -0.24 -12.74
CA GLY A 97 5.65 0.84 -13.73
C GLY A 97 6.26 2.15 -13.23
N ALA A 98 6.11 2.48 -11.94
CA ALA A 98 6.70 3.68 -11.37
C ALA A 98 8.24 3.58 -11.24
N ILE A 99 8.77 2.40 -10.92
CA ILE A 99 10.22 2.13 -10.91
C ILE A 99 10.76 2.23 -12.33
N HIS A 100 10.10 1.61 -13.31
CA HIS A 100 10.45 1.70 -14.72
C HIS A 100 10.52 3.15 -15.20
N ALA A 101 9.47 3.94 -14.94
CA ALA A 101 9.40 5.35 -15.31
C ALA A 101 10.54 6.17 -14.67
N ALA A 102 10.87 5.91 -13.40
CA ALA A 102 11.97 6.58 -12.71
C ALA A 102 13.33 6.25 -13.33
N ILE A 103 13.61 4.98 -13.65
CA ILE A 103 14.85 4.55 -14.32
C ILE A 103 15.00 5.20 -15.68
N HIS A 104 13.91 5.34 -16.44
CA HIS A 104 13.90 5.93 -17.79
C HIS A 104 13.77 7.45 -17.80
N ASN A 105 13.85 8.10 -16.63
CA ASN A 105 13.77 9.56 -16.50
C ASN A 105 12.50 10.16 -17.11
N GLU A 106 11.39 9.45 -17.06
CA GLU A 106 10.10 10.02 -17.42
C GLU A 106 9.77 11.24 -16.56
N GLN A 107 8.92 12.11 -17.07
CA GLN A 107 8.52 13.36 -16.43
C GLN A 107 7.01 13.56 -16.52
N GLY A 108 6.46 14.24 -15.54
CA GLY A 108 5.06 14.63 -15.56
C GLY A 108 4.72 15.48 -14.35
N LYS A 109 4.11 16.63 -14.59
CA LYS A 109 3.82 17.64 -13.55
C LYS A 109 3.35 17.06 -12.21
N TYR A 110 2.52 16.03 -12.23
CA TYR A 110 1.96 15.40 -11.03
C TYR A 110 2.63 14.06 -10.67
N MET A 111 3.42 13.48 -11.58
CA MET A 111 4.21 12.27 -11.32
C MET A 111 5.58 12.58 -10.70
N ASP A 112 6.13 13.76 -10.99
CA ASP A 112 7.49 14.13 -10.56
C ASP A 112 7.76 13.94 -9.07
N PRO A 113 6.85 14.25 -8.13
CA PRO A 113 7.10 13.98 -6.71
C PRO A 113 7.37 12.50 -6.41
N ILE A 114 6.63 11.59 -7.07
CA ILE A 114 6.82 10.14 -6.92
C ILE A 114 8.12 9.69 -7.59
N LEU A 115 8.33 10.10 -8.86
CA LEU A 115 9.50 9.68 -9.62
C LEU A 115 10.81 10.22 -9.01
N ASN A 116 10.83 11.46 -8.52
CA ASN A 116 11.98 12.04 -7.86
C ASN A 116 12.30 11.32 -6.52
N ARG A 117 11.28 10.92 -5.78
CA ARG A 117 11.45 10.11 -4.57
C ARG A 117 12.10 8.77 -4.89
N ILE A 118 11.57 8.06 -5.91
CA ILE A 118 12.15 6.79 -6.36
C ILE A 118 13.59 6.99 -6.82
N LYS A 119 13.86 7.99 -7.67
CA LYS A 119 15.23 8.31 -8.13
C LYS A 119 16.20 8.57 -6.99
N ALA A 120 15.77 9.31 -5.97
CA ALA A 120 16.57 9.56 -4.78
C ALA A 120 16.89 8.26 -4.01
N ASN A 121 15.94 7.32 -3.98
CA ASN A 121 16.12 6.03 -3.31
C ASN A 121 17.07 5.10 -4.09
N ILE A 122 16.90 4.98 -5.41
CA ILE A 122 17.60 3.98 -6.24
C ILE A 122 18.95 4.48 -6.80
N GLY A 123 19.18 5.80 -6.84
CA GLY A 123 20.40 6.38 -7.41
C GLY A 123 20.57 6.03 -8.89
N SER A 124 21.72 5.42 -9.24
CA SER A 124 22.07 5.02 -10.61
C SER A 124 21.70 3.59 -10.97
N ILE A 125 20.91 2.90 -10.16
CA ILE A 125 20.52 1.51 -10.41
C ILE A 125 19.52 1.44 -11.55
N CYS A 126 19.83 0.61 -12.57
CA CYS A 126 19.01 0.43 -13.77
C CYS A 126 18.32 -0.94 -13.84
N ASP A 127 18.72 -1.91 -13.00
CA ASP A 127 18.00 -3.19 -12.89
C ASP A 127 16.70 -2.98 -12.10
N GLU A 128 15.55 -3.24 -12.73
CA GLU A 128 14.23 -2.98 -12.15
C GLU A 128 13.95 -3.77 -10.88
N LEU A 129 14.42 -5.02 -10.80
CA LEU A 129 14.21 -5.86 -9.62
C LEU A 129 15.03 -5.33 -8.44
N GLU A 130 16.28 -5.00 -8.67
CA GLU A 130 17.16 -4.45 -7.65
C GLU A 130 16.67 -3.06 -7.21
N ALA A 131 16.28 -2.21 -8.16
CA ALA A 131 15.69 -0.90 -7.87
C ALA A 131 14.43 -1.03 -7.00
N SER A 132 13.54 -1.98 -7.29
CA SER A 132 12.33 -2.22 -6.49
C SER A 132 12.66 -2.63 -5.06
N LYS A 133 13.64 -3.51 -4.85
CA LYS A 133 14.10 -3.92 -3.51
C LYS A 133 14.71 -2.75 -2.74
N ILE A 134 15.57 -1.98 -3.37
CA ILE A 134 16.23 -0.83 -2.75
C ILE A 134 15.20 0.25 -2.42
N ASN A 135 14.29 0.57 -3.33
CA ASN A 135 13.23 1.53 -3.07
C ASN A 135 12.43 1.14 -1.82
N ALA A 136 11.94 -0.09 -1.73
CA ALA A 136 11.20 -0.58 -0.56
C ALA A 136 12.05 -0.47 0.73
N SER A 137 13.31 -0.87 0.70
CA SER A 137 14.24 -0.76 1.84
C SER A 137 14.47 0.68 2.28
N LYS A 138 14.60 1.61 1.33
CA LYS A 138 14.76 3.04 1.64
C LYS A 138 13.50 3.65 2.24
N GLU A 139 12.32 3.25 1.80
CA GLU A 139 11.06 3.68 2.42
C GLU A 139 10.93 3.15 3.86
N VAL A 140 11.38 1.91 4.15
CA VAL A 140 11.47 1.41 5.53
C VAL A 140 12.39 2.27 6.37
N ASN A 141 13.57 2.63 5.87
CA ASN A 141 14.51 3.47 6.61
C ASN A 141 13.93 4.87 6.86
N TYR A 142 13.25 5.44 5.88
CA TYR A 142 12.55 6.72 6.03
C TYR A 142 11.47 6.67 7.13
N LEU A 143 10.69 5.59 7.19
CA LEU A 143 9.72 5.40 8.28
C LEU A 143 10.39 5.32 9.64
N LYS A 144 11.52 4.60 9.75
CA LYS A 144 12.28 4.51 11.02
C LYS A 144 12.84 5.86 11.47
N GLU A 145 13.20 6.74 10.55
CA GLU A 145 13.63 8.11 10.86
C GLU A 145 12.46 8.97 11.36
N LYS A 146 11.29 8.81 10.77
CA LYS A 146 10.09 9.60 11.13
C LYS A 146 9.40 9.10 12.41
N PHE A 147 9.42 7.79 12.63
CA PHE A 147 8.79 7.12 13.77
C PHE A 147 9.81 6.23 14.50
N PRO A 148 10.74 6.83 15.25
CA PRO A 148 11.79 6.10 15.98
C PRO A 148 11.20 5.43 17.23
N GLN A 149 10.69 4.22 17.10
CA GLN A 149 10.17 3.39 18.21
C GLN A 149 10.91 2.08 18.30
#